data_3ead409135bb3e120411e066b35377ca
#
_entry.id   3ead409135bb3e120411e066b35377ca
#
_cell.length_a   1.000
_cell.length_b   1.000
_cell.length_c   1.000
_cell.angle_alpha   90.00
_cell.angle_beta   90.00
_cell.angle_gamma   90.00
#
_symmetry.space_group_name_H-M   'P 1'
#
loop_
_entity.id
_entity.type
_entity.pdbx_description
1 polymer ?
#
loop_
_entity_poly.entity_id
_entity_poly.type
_entity_poly.pdbx_seq_one_letter_code
_entity_poly.pdbx_strand_id
1 'polypeptide(L)'
;MSSAENDRDPLEADVQPRPSAPEKPPVVNIVGVQVALGPLLRELLPDYTRWRNDFALARTLEYLPGPVTYEEREAWFAQASLDTTSIRFTIYERATWRAIGITSLNGIDFRQGTAGFGLVIGEPKARGRGYGTETTRLMLDYAFTVLGLFNVMLHVYSYNEAALRAYLKAGFREFGRRSQSRVLAGQRWDEVYMECLASEFTSPVLGRSWVPDELRPVQP
;
A
#
# COMPACT_ATOMS: atom_id res chain seq x y z
N MET A 1 27.61 32.70 44.04
CA MET A 1 27.81 32.75 42.58
C MET A 1 27.58 31.33 42.09
N SER A 2 26.36 31.06 41.64
CA SER A 2 25.96 29.73 41.23
C SER A 2 25.86 29.73 39.69
N SER A 3 26.71 28.94 39.06
CA SER A 3 26.71 28.72 37.62
C SER A 3 25.68 27.66 37.33
N ALA A 4 24.57 28.04 36.69
CA ALA A 4 23.62 27.08 36.11
C ALA A 4 24.20 26.64 34.77
N GLU A 5 24.67 25.40 34.67
CA GLU A 5 25.00 24.71 33.43
C GLU A 5 23.71 24.39 32.68
N ASN A 6 23.69 24.84 31.46
CA ASN A 6 22.60 24.71 30.52
C ASN A 6 22.66 23.30 29.89
N ASP A 7 21.95 22.35 30.48
CA ASP A 7 21.82 20.97 30.00
C ASP A 7 20.84 20.96 28.79
N ARG A 8 21.36 21.22 27.60
CA ARG A 8 20.61 20.99 26.34
C ARG A 8 20.85 19.55 25.93
N ASP A 9 19.76 18.78 25.93
CA ASP A 9 19.69 17.42 25.40
C ASP A 9 20.25 17.37 23.97
N PRO A 10 21.31 16.59 23.69
CA PRO A 10 21.93 16.50 22.38
C PRO A 10 21.10 15.72 21.36
N LEU A 11 19.87 15.28 21.69
CA LEU A 11 18.98 14.52 20.82
C LEU A 11 17.90 15.37 20.12
N GLU A 12 17.88 16.69 20.29
CA GLU A 12 17.15 17.58 19.39
C GLU A 12 17.90 17.74 18.05
N ALA A 13 18.15 16.61 17.39
CA ALA A 13 18.70 16.58 16.05
C ALA A 13 17.69 17.20 15.08
N ASP A 14 18.16 18.20 14.40
CA ASP A 14 17.69 18.90 13.20
C ASP A 14 16.63 18.11 12.41
N VAL A 15 15.37 18.21 12.85
CA VAL A 15 14.22 17.69 12.09
C VAL A 15 14.01 18.66 10.94
N GLN A 16 14.63 18.36 9.81
CA GLN A 16 14.37 19.11 8.56
C GLN A 16 12.86 19.27 8.35
N PRO A 17 12.39 20.47 8.03
CA PRO A 17 10.98 20.71 7.78
C PRO A 17 10.51 19.77 6.66
N ARG A 18 9.42 19.04 6.92
CA ARG A 18 8.81 18.17 5.92
C ARG A 18 8.53 18.97 4.66
N PRO A 19 8.81 18.44 3.47
CA PRO A 19 8.47 19.13 2.24
C PRO A 19 7.00 19.52 2.28
N SER A 20 6.70 20.75 1.90
CA SER A 20 5.35 21.27 1.71
C SER A 20 4.57 20.35 0.77
N ALA A 21 3.24 20.33 0.86
CA ALA A 21 2.42 19.63 -0.13
C ALA A 21 2.84 20.07 -1.54
N PRO A 22 2.87 19.14 -2.53
CA PRO A 22 3.28 19.49 -3.88
C PRO A 22 2.40 20.62 -4.42
N GLU A 23 3.00 21.61 -5.09
CA GLU A 23 2.28 22.76 -5.68
C GLU A 23 1.26 22.34 -6.74
N LYS A 24 1.44 21.15 -7.33
CA LYS A 24 0.53 20.56 -8.32
C LYS A 24 0.20 19.13 -7.91
N PRO A 25 -1.04 18.65 -8.19
CA PRO A 25 -1.38 17.25 -7.95
C PRO A 25 -0.45 16.34 -8.78
N PRO A 26 -0.01 15.19 -8.22
CA PRO A 26 0.80 14.23 -8.96
C PRO A 26 0.00 13.62 -10.12
N VAL A 27 0.70 12.97 -11.04
CA VAL A 27 0.05 12.12 -12.05
C VAL A 27 -0.61 10.96 -11.32
N VAL A 28 -1.91 10.76 -11.55
CA VAL A 28 -2.68 9.65 -10.95
C VAL A 28 -3.47 8.90 -12.02
N ASN A 29 -3.63 7.60 -11.80
CA ASN A 29 -4.34 6.70 -12.70
C ASN A 29 -5.76 6.40 -12.20
N ILE A 30 -5.94 6.29 -10.88
CA ILE A 30 -7.21 5.93 -10.25
C ILE A 30 -7.47 6.94 -9.12
N VAL A 31 -8.66 7.52 -9.12
CA VAL A 31 -9.05 8.52 -8.13
C VAL A 31 -10.23 8.00 -7.32
N GLY A 32 -10.00 7.76 -6.04
CA GLY A 32 -11.03 7.42 -5.06
C GLY A 32 -11.58 8.65 -4.34
N VAL A 33 -12.25 8.44 -3.20
CA VAL A 33 -12.80 9.51 -2.37
C VAL A 33 -11.72 10.16 -1.51
N GLN A 34 -10.95 9.37 -0.78
CA GLN A 34 -9.93 9.83 0.16
C GLN A 34 -8.51 9.63 -0.35
N VAL A 35 -8.30 8.65 -1.25
CA VAL A 35 -7.00 8.32 -1.81
C VAL A 35 -7.02 8.33 -3.33
N ALA A 36 -5.83 8.51 -3.92
CA ALA A 36 -5.60 8.32 -5.34
C ALA A 36 -4.37 7.44 -5.55
N LEU A 37 -4.35 6.71 -6.67
CA LEU A 37 -3.27 5.81 -7.05
C LEU A 37 -2.57 6.35 -8.29
N GLY A 38 -1.25 6.48 -8.24
CA GLY A 38 -0.42 6.93 -9.35
C GLY A 38 0.84 6.07 -9.49
N PRO A 39 1.65 6.29 -10.54
CA PRO A 39 2.85 5.51 -10.77
C PRO A 39 3.86 5.67 -9.63
N LEU A 40 4.80 4.70 -9.53
CA LEU A 40 5.99 4.91 -8.71
C LEU A 40 6.80 6.06 -9.31
N LEU A 41 7.29 6.97 -8.46
CA LEU A 41 8.10 8.11 -8.88
C LEU A 41 9.48 8.05 -8.24
N ARG A 42 10.52 8.32 -9.03
CA ARG A 42 11.92 8.33 -8.56
C ARG A 42 12.14 9.37 -7.45
N GLU A 43 11.46 10.50 -7.53
CA GLU A 43 11.51 11.58 -6.53
C GLU A 43 10.98 11.16 -5.13
N LEU A 44 10.19 10.08 -5.06
CA LEU A 44 9.67 9.51 -3.82
C LEU A 44 10.57 8.41 -3.24
N LEU A 45 11.73 8.14 -3.83
CA LEU A 45 12.70 7.18 -3.29
C LEU A 45 13.07 7.45 -1.82
N PRO A 46 13.27 8.71 -1.37
CA PRO A 46 13.50 8.98 0.05
C PRO A 46 12.35 8.48 0.95
N ASP A 47 11.09 8.66 0.54
CA ASP A 47 9.94 8.16 1.28
C ASP A 47 9.87 6.64 1.28
N TYR A 48 10.07 6.00 0.12
CA TYR A 48 10.10 4.54 0.02
C TYR A 48 11.23 3.92 0.85
N THR A 49 12.38 4.59 0.94
CA THR A 49 13.51 4.17 1.78
C THR A 49 13.17 4.32 3.26
N ARG A 50 12.61 5.44 3.65
CA ARG A 50 12.19 5.72 5.03
C ARG A 50 11.15 4.71 5.51
N TRP A 51 10.10 4.43 4.69
CA TRP A 51 9.09 3.43 5.04
C TRP A 51 9.66 2.02 5.15
N ARG A 52 10.63 1.68 4.31
CA ARG A 52 11.28 0.36 4.33
C ARG A 52 12.15 0.16 5.58
N ASN A 53 12.68 1.25 6.15
CA ASN A 53 13.47 1.26 7.38
C ASN A 53 12.65 1.43 8.66
N ASP A 54 11.32 1.60 8.57
CA ASP A 54 10.43 1.63 9.74
C ASP A 54 10.20 0.21 10.28
N PHE A 55 10.87 -0.17 11.36
CA PHE A 55 10.72 -1.48 11.97
C PHE A 55 9.32 -1.72 12.57
N ALA A 56 8.62 -0.65 12.99
CA ALA A 56 7.23 -0.79 13.41
C ALA A 56 6.31 -1.18 12.26
N LEU A 57 6.66 -0.78 11.03
CA LEU A 57 5.99 -1.22 9.82
C LEU A 57 6.48 -2.61 9.37
N ALA A 58 7.80 -2.83 9.36
CA ALA A 58 8.44 -4.05 8.87
C ALA A 58 7.93 -5.32 9.58
N ARG A 59 7.56 -5.23 10.85
CA ARG A 59 6.98 -6.36 11.61
C ARG A 59 5.69 -6.90 10.98
N THR A 60 4.99 -6.12 10.17
CA THR A 60 3.72 -6.50 9.52
C THR A 60 3.92 -6.98 8.08
N LEU A 61 5.15 -7.02 7.61
CA LEU A 61 5.52 -7.35 6.23
C LEU A 61 6.34 -8.65 6.18
N GLU A 62 6.42 -9.25 5.01
CA GLU A 62 7.04 -10.57 4.84
C GLU A 62 8.56 -10.56 4.83
N TYR A 63 9.15 -9.46 4.44
CA TYR A 63 10.59 -9.40 4.31
C TYR A 63 11.32 -9.35 5.65
N LEU A 64 12.55 -9.80 5.67
CA LEU A 64 13.41 -9.73 6.84
C LEU A 64 13.67 -8.26 7.20
N PRO A 65 13.38 -7.83 8.44
CA PRO A 65 13.74 -6.49 8.91
C PRO A 65 15.26 -6.32 8.90
N GLY A 66 15.72 -5.28 8.27
CA GLY A 66 17.14 -4.92 8.22
C GLY A 66 17.28 -3.49 7.67
N PRO A 67 18.45 -2.85 7.88
CA PRO A 67 18.72 -1.55 7.30
C PRO A 67 18.78 -1.68 5.77
N VAL A 68 18.10 -0.76 5.09
CA VAL A 68 18.05 -0.68 3.63
C VAL A 68 18.66 0.65 3.20
N THR A 69 19.66 0.59 2.33
CA THR A 69 20.32 1.78 1.80
C THR A 69 19.48 2.44 0.70
N TYR A 70 19.85 3.67 0.36
CA TYR A 70 19.22 4.37 -0.76
C TYR A 70 19.55 3.67 -2.09
N GLU A 71 20.77 3.17 -2.27
CA GLU A 71 21.23 2.44 -3.47
C GLU A 71 20.42 1.15 -3.67
N GLU A 72 20.18 0.39 -2.58
CA GLU A 72 19.32 -0.80 -2.64
C GLU A 72 17.89 -0.42 -3.06
N ARG A 73 17.36 0.69 -2.56
CA ARG A 73 16.03 1.16 -2.92
C ARG A 73 15.97 1.67 -4.36
N GLU A 74 17.03 2.28 -4.83
CA GLU A 74 17.16 2.70 -6.23
C GLU A 74 17.21 1.51 -7.19
N ALA A 75 17.98 0.48 -6.86
CA ALA A 75 18.04 -0.77 -7.61
C ALA A 75 16.66 -1.46 -7.65
N TRP A 76 15.96 -1.52 -6.51
CA TRP A 76 14.58 -2.01 -6.46
C TRP A 76 13.64 -1.21 -7.37
N PHE A 77 13.74 0.12 -7.37
CA PHE A 77 12.90 0.97 -8.22
C PHE A 77 13.15 0.68 -9.71
N ALA A 78 14.40 0.52 -10.11
CA ALA A 78 14.76 0.19 -11.48
C ALA A 78 14.17 -1.17 -11.90
N GLN A 79 14.28 -2.20 -11.04
CA GLN A 79 13.66 -3.50 -11.27
C GLN A 79 12.13 -3.42 -11.32
N ALA A 80 11.52 -2.71 -10.36
CA ALA A 80 10.07 -2.54 -10.29
C ALA A 80 9.48 -1.85 -11.52
N SER A 81 10.26 -0.95 -12.14
CA SER A 81 9.87 -0.24 -13.36
C SER A 81 9.91 -1.11 -14.62
N LEU A 82 10.64 -2.22 -14.59
CA LEU A 82 10.77 -3.17 -15.71
C LEU A 82 9.99 -4.47 -15.49
N ASP A 83 9.43 -4.66 -14.30
CA ASP A 83 8.70 -5.88 -13.94
C ASP A 83 7.33 -5.90 -14.64
N THR A 84 7.13 -6.86 -15.53
CA THR A 84 5.89 -7.07 -16.28
C THR A 84 4.92 -8.02 -15.59
N THR A 85 5.33 -8.64 -14.48
CA THR A 85 4.52 -9.59 -13.71
C THR A 85 3.86 -8.97 -12.49
N SER A 86 4.15 -7.70 -12.24
CA SER A 86 3.57 -6.95 -11.13
C SER A 86 3.23 -5.53 -11.54
N ILE A 87 2.18 -4.99 -10.94
CA ILE A 87 1.76 -3.59 -11.12
C ILE A 87 1.79 -2.92 -9.76
N ARG A 88 2.46 -1.78 -9.67
CA ARG A 88 2.65 -1.05 -8.42
C ARG A 88 2.18 0.38 -8.55
N PHE A 89 1.52 0.86 -7.51
CA PHE A 89 1.08 2.25 -7.40
C PHE A 89 1.58 2.89 -6.11
N THR A 90 1.91 4.17 -6.20
CA THR A 90 2.01 5.06 -5.05
C THR A 90 0.61 5.44 -4.62
N ILE A 91 0.37 5.42 -3.31
CA ILE A 91 -0.89 5.85 -2.69
C ILE A 91 -0.72 7.30 -2.28
N TYR A 92 -1.62 8.18 -2.74
CA TYR A 92 -1.67 9.59 -2.35
C TYR A 92 -2.90 9.88 -1.50
N GLU A 93 -2.75 10.64 -0.42
CA GLU A 93 -3.86 11.24 0.31
C GLU A 93 -4.43 12.40 -0.52
N ARG A 94 -5.70 12.33 -0.92
CA ARG A 94 -6.30 13.35 -1.80
C ARG A 94 -6.33 14.75 -1.21
N ALA A 95 -6.53 14.86 0.11
CA ALA A 95 -6.63 16.17 0.78
C ALA A 95 -5.32 16.97 0.70
N THR A 96 -4.17 16.30 0.61
CA THR A 96 -2.84 16.94 0.65
C THR A 96 -1.97 16.60 -0.55
N TRP A 97 -2.37 15.64 -1.37
CA TRP A 97 -1.58 15.05 -2.46
C TRP A 97 -0.22 14.50 -2.02
N ARG A 98 -0.06 14.22 -0.74
CA ARG A 98 1.15 13.59 -0.22
C ARG A 98 1.11 12.10 -0.46
N ALA A 99 2.27 11.54 -0.83
CA ALA A 99 2.45 10.09 -0.87
C ALA A 99 2.38 9.53 0.55
N ILE A 100 1.57 8.49 0.75
CA ILE A 100 1.34 7.87 2.06
C ILE A 100 1.65 6.38 2.09
N GLY A 101 1.96 5.76 0.94
CA GLY A 101 2.22 4.33 0.88
C GLY A 101 2.39 3.80 -0.53
N ILE A 102 2.48 2.48 -0.62
CA ILE A 102 2.58 1.73 -1.88
C ILE A 102 1.58 0.58 -1.85
N THR A 103 1.00 0.27 -3.00
CA THR A 103 0.18 -0.92 -3.20
C THR A 103 0.58 -1.64 -4.49
N SER A 104 0.31 -2.94 -4.56
CA SER A 104 0.70 -3.75 -5.72
C SER A 104 -0.25 -4.91 -5.98
N LEU A 105 -0.31 -5.32 -7.25
CA LEU A 105 -0.65 -6.67 -7.68
C LEU A 105 0.64 -7.36 -8.08
N ASN A 106 0.89 -8.55 -7.57
CA ASN A 106 2.15 -9.28 -7.77
C ASN A 106 1.87 -10.66 -8.37
N GLY A 107 2.83 -11.19 -9.14
CA GLY A 107 2.69 -12.50 -9.76
C GLY A 107 1.41 -12.62 -10.58
N ILE A 108 1.12 -11.61 -11.41
CA ILE A 108 -0.07 -11.61 -12.25
C ILE A 108 0.04 -12.74 -13.27
N ASP A 109 -0.92 -13.65 -13.22
CA ASP A 109 -1.10 -14.72 -14.20
C ASP A 109 -2.40 -14.47 -14.99
N PHE A 110 -2.26 -13.88 -16.17
CA PHE A 110 -3.39 -13.59 -17.05
C PHE A 110 -4.08 -14.86 -17.60
N ARG A 111 -3.36 -16.00 -17.66
CA ARG A 111 -3.93 -17.25 -18.12
C ARG A 111 -4.91 -17.82 -17.09
N GLN A 112 -4.55 -17.74 -15.80
CA GLN A 112 -5.38 -18.21 -14.69
C GLN A 112 -6.33 -17.10 -14.18
N GLY A 113 -6.08 -15.85 -14.55
CA GLY A 113 -6.82 -14.69 -14.04
C GLY A 113 -6.55 -14.43 -12.57
N THR A 114 -5.30 -14.62 -12.09
CA THR A 114 -4.97 -14.51 -10.65
C THR A 114 -3.87 -13.51 -10.38
N ALA A 115 -3.85 -12.92 -9.18
CA ALA A 115 -2.75 -12.12 -8.67
C ALA A 115 -2.67 -12.15 -7.13
N GLY A 116 -1.48 -11.91 -6.60
CA GLY A 116 -1.28 -11.58 -5.19
C GLY A 116 -1.46 -10.07 -4.95
N PHE A 117 -2.01 -9.68 -3.82
CA PHE A 117 -2.21 -8.28 -3.43
C PHE A 117 -1.26 -7.88 -2.31
N GLY A 118 -0.67 -6.69 -2.42
CA GLY A 118 0.18 -6.09 -1.38
C GLY A 118 -0.20 -4.64 -1.08
N LEU A 119 -0.14 -4.27 0.21
CA LEU A 119 -0.45 -2.93 0.69
C LEU A 119 0.48 -2.50 1.82
N VAL A 120 1.02 -1.31 1.71
CA VAL A 120 1.81 -0.65 2.74
C VAL A 120 1.33 0.79 2.91
N ILE A 121 0.74 1.13 4.07
CA ILE A 121 0.57 2.52 4.48
C ILE A 121 1.84 2.92 5.26
N GLY A 122 2.76 3.54 4.54
CA GLY A 122 4.08 3.92 5.04
C GLY A 122 4.00 5.04 6.08
N GLU A 123 3.18 6.07 5.82
CA GLU A 123 3.02 7.20 6.72
C GLU A 123 2.27 6.83 8.00
N PRO A 124 2.90 6.94 9.20
CA PRO A 124 2.25 6.58 10.46
C PRO A 124 0.95 7.35 10.71
N LYS A 125 0.91 8.65 10.37
CA LYS A 125 -0.26 9.52 10.58
C LYS A 125 -1.42 9.23 9.62
N ALA A 126 -1.18 8.44 8.57
CA ALA A 126 -2.20 8.00 7.61
C ALA A 126 -2.84 6.66 8.00
N ARG A 127 -2.27 5.95 8.99
CA ARG A 127 -2.82 4.67 9.46
C ARG A 127 -4.10 4.88 10.27
N GLY A 128 -5.02 3.90 10.24
CA GLY A 128 -6.28 3.95 11.00
C GLY A 128 -7.35 4.90 10.45
N ARG A 129 -7.12 5.54 9.31
CA ARG A 129 -8.02 6.55 8.70
C ARG A 129 -8.90 6.02 7.56
N GLY A 130 -8.93 4.70 7.34
CA GLY A 130 -9.71 4.07 6.26
C GLY A 130 -8.99 3.99 4.92
N TYR A 131 -7.85 4.65 4.75
CA TYR A 131 -7.10 4.70 3.48
C TYR A 131 -6.70 3.31 2.96
N GLY A 132 -6.30 2.40 3.85
CA GLY A 132 -5.99 1.02 3.47
C GLY A 132 -7.19 0.28 2.89
N THR A 133 -8.36 0.43 3.47
CA THR A 133 -9.59 -0.19 2.96
C THR A 133 -9.98 0.35 1.59
N GLU A 134 -9.93 1.67 1.42
CA GLU A 134 -10.24 2.29 0.13
C GLU A 134 -9.23 1.90 -0.94
N THR A 135 -7.92 1.97 -0.63
CA THR A 135 -6.86 1.51 -1.54
C THR A 135 -7.10 0.07 -1.99
N THR A 136 -7.44 -0.82 -1.06
CA THR A 136 -7.73 -2.22 -1.36
C THR A 136 -8.88 -2.36 -2.34
N ARG A 137 -9.98 -1.61 -2.14
CA ARG A 137 -11.13 -1.60 -3.05
C ARG A 137 -10.77 -1.08 -4.45
N LEU A 138 -9.97 -0.02 -4.55
CA LEU A 138 -9.52 0.52 -5.83
C LEU A 138 -8.62 -0.47 -6.57
N MET A 139 -7.77 -1.21 -5.85
CA MET A 139 -6.92 -2.24 -6.46
C MET A 139 -7.70 -3.47 -6.91
N LEU A 140 -8.72 -3.89 -6.17
CA LEU A 140 -9.64 -4.95 -6.61
C LEU A 140 -10.44 -4.50 -7.85
N ASP A 141 -10.92 -3.25 -7.85
CA ASP A 141 -11.60 -2.67 -9.01
C ASP A 141 -10.69 -2.66 -10.24
N TYR A 142 -9.44 -2.25 -10.08
CA TYR A 142 -8.46 -2.30 -11.15
C TYR A 142 -8.19 -3.73 -11.63
N ALA A 143 -8.00 -4.66 -10.71
CA ALA A 143 -7.74 -6.06 -11.03
C ALA A 143 -8.88 -6.71 -11.83
N PHE A 144 -10.11 -6.49 -11.42
CA PHE A 144 -11.26 -7.16 -12.01
C PHE A 144 -11.80 -6.41 -13.24
N THR A 145 -11.90 -5.08 -13.17
CA THR A 145 -12.52 -4.27 -14.22
C THR A 145 -11.55 -3.97 -15.37
N VAL A 146 -10.28 -3.67 -15.08
CA VAL A 146 -9.31 -3.24 -16.10
C VAL A 146 -8.48 -4.42 -16.61
N LEU A 147 -7.96 -5.25 -15.67
CA LEU A 147 -7.10 -6.38 -16.04
C LEU A 147 -7.89 -7.66 -16.38
N GLY A 148 -9.17 -7.73 -16.03
CA GLY A 148 -10.01 -8.90 -16.27
C GLY A 148 -9.60 -10.12 -15.42
N LEU A 149 -8.96 -9.92 -14.28
CA LEU A 149 -8.60 -11.01 -13.37
C LEU A 149 -9.86 -11.57 -12.71
N PHE A 150 -9.76 -12.81 -12.24
CA PHE A 150 -10.86 -13.52 -11.59
C PHE A 150 -10.72 -13.65 -10.08
N ASN A 151 -9.48 -13.87 -9.59
CA ASN A 151 -9.19 -14.05 -8.17
C ASN A 151 -7.98 -13.23 -7.76
N VAL A 152 -8.12 -12.44 -6.71
CA VAL A 152 -7.02 -11.73 -6.05
C VAL A 152 -6.89 -12.29 -4.64
N MET A 153 -5.67 -12.73 -4.29
CA MET A 153 -5.37 -13.29 -2.98
C MET A 153 -4.33 -12.46 -2.23
N LEU A 154 -4.33 -12.58 -0.93
CA LEU A 154 -3.30 -12.03 -0.05
C LEU A 154 -3.07 -12.98 1.13
N HIS A 155 -1.98 -12.77 1.85
CA HIS A 155 -1.84 -13.31 3.20
C HIS A 155 -1.46 -12.20 4.17
N VAL A 156 -1.81 -12.40 5.43
CA VAL A 156 -1.61 -11.43 6.51
C VAL A 156 -1.39 -12.16 7.82
N TYR A 157 -0.50 -11.64 8.67
CA TYR A 157 -0.27 -12.27 9.97
C TYR A 157 -1.43 -12.02 10.93
N SER A 158 -1.81 -13.04 11.70
CA SER A 158 -2.99 -13.01 12.59
C SER A 158 -2.93 -11.91 13.66
N TYR A 159 -1.73 -11.43 14.03
CA TYR A 159 -1.58 -10.29 14.93
C TYR A 159 -1.81 -8.92 14.25
N ASN A 160 -1.92 -8.86 12.93
CA ASN A 160 -2.18 -7.62 12.20
C ASN A 160 -3.69 -7.38 12.03
N GLU A 161 -4.39 -7.25 13.16
CA GLU A 161 -5.84 -7.09 13.18
C GLU A 161 -6.34 -5.89 12.36
N ALA A 162 -5.54 -4.81 12.30
CA ALA A 162 -5.92 -3.63 11.52
C ALA A 162 -6.01 -3.93 10.02
N ALA A 163 -5.05 -4.71 9.49
CA ALA A 163 -5.07 -5.15 8.11
C ALA A 163 -6.19 -6.16 7.85
N LEU A 164 -6.37 -7.15 8.74
CA LEU A 164 -7.48 -8.11 8.65
C LEU A 164 -8.83 -7.42 8.54
N ARG A 165 -9.10 -6.45 9.43
CA ARG A 165 -10.36 -5.67 9.38
C ARG A 165 -10.49 -4.86 8.10
N ALA A 166 -9.38 -4.29 7.58
CA ALA A 166 -9.41 -3.52 6.35
C ALA A 166 -9.72 -4.38 5.14
N TYR A 167 -9.13 -5.58 5.06
CA TYR A 167 -9.32 -6.52 3.95
C TYR A 167 -10.74 -7.12 3.96
N LEU A 168 -11.26 -7.52 5.12
CA LEU A 168 -12.66 -7.95 5.26
C LEU A 168 -13.64 -6.86 4.79
N LYS A 169 -13.43 -5.60 5.22
CA LYS A 169 -14.25 -4.46 4.79
C LYS A 169 -14.13 -4.16 3.29
N ALA A 170 -13.02 -4.52 2.68
CA ALA A 170 -12.80 -4.30 1.25
C ALA A 170 -13.42 -5.38 0.36
N GLY A 171 -13.80 -6.54 0.91
CA GLY A 171 -14.44 -7.64 0.19
C GLY A 171 -13.66 -8.94 0.17
N PHE A 172 -12.47 -8.98 0.81
CA PHE A 172 -11.76 -10.25 0.99
C PHE A 172 -12.46 -11.13 2.00
N ARG A 173 -12.36 -12.45 1.82
CA ARG A 173 -12.77 -13.47 2.79
C ARG A 173 -11.58 -14.37 3.12
N GLU A 174 -11.51 -14.87 4.34
CA GLU A 174 -10.53 -15.88 4.72
C GLU A 174 -10.88 -17.22 4.07
N PHE A 175 -9.88 -17.90 3.50
CA PHE A 175 -10.05 -19.24 2.95
C PHE A 175 -9.10 -20.28 3.56
N GLY A 176 -8.11 -19.85 4.34
CA GLY A 176 -7.18 -20.79 4.98
C GLY A 176 -6.21 -20.12 5.94
N ARG A 177 -5.51 -20.96 6.70
CA ARG A 177 -4.46 -20.54 7.63
C ARG A 177 -3.27 -21.48 7.59
N ARG A 178 -2.10 -20.91 7.67
CA ARG A 178 -0.86 -21.62 7.98
C ARG A 178 -0.53 -21.39 9.45
N SER A 179 -0.72 -22.42 10.26
CA SER A 179 -0.57 -22.32 11.70
C SER A 179 0.87 -22.07 12.11
N GLN A 180 1.08 -21.16 13.08
CA GLN A 180 2.34 -20.92 13.77
C GLN A 180 3.55 -20.65 12.85
N SER A 181 3.30 -20.11 11.66
CA SER A 181 4.31 -19.90 10.61
C SER A 181 5.22 -18.71 10.84
N ARG A 182 4.80 -17.75 11.68
CA ARG A 182 5.54 -16.51 11.98
C ARG A 182 5.95 -16.45 13.44
N VAL A 183 7.19 -16.03 13.70
CA VAL A 183 7.66 -15.69 15.06
C VAL A 183 7.74 -14.18 15.21
N LEU A 184 7.11 -13.65 16.24
CA LEU A 184 7.21 -12.24 16.64
C LEU A 184 7.15 -12.13 18.16
N ALA A 185 8.08 -11.38 18.77
CA ALA A 185 8.17 -11.19 20.21
C ALA A 185 8.20 -12.52 21.02
N GLY A 186 8.89 -13.53 20.51
CA GLY A 186 8.98 -14.86 21.16
C GLY A 186 7.72 -15.72 21.05
N GLN A 187 6.67 -15.24 20.39
CA GLN A 187 5.42 -15.98 20.17
C GLN A 187 5.28 -16.41 18.71
N ARG A 188 4.53 -17.50 18.49
CA ARG A 188 4.18 -17.98 17.16
C ARG A 188 2.78 -17.53 16.78
N TRP A 189 2.65 -17.08 15.52
CA TRP A 189 1.43 -16.53 14.94
C TRP A 189 1.09 -17.21 13.64
N ASP A 190 -0.20 -17.24 13.33
CA ASP A 190 -0.69 -17.79 12.07
C ASP A 190 -0.52 -16.79 10.93
N GLU A 191 -0.42 -17.32 9.75
CA GLU A 191 -0.55 -16.61 8.50
C GLU A 191 -1.94 -16.92 7.93
N VAL A 192 -2.75 -15.87 7.79
CA VAL A 192 -4.14 -15.95 7.34
C VAL A 192 -4.16 -15.67 5.85
N TYR A 193 -4.69 -16.60 5.06
CA TYR A 193 -4.86 -16.45 3.61
C TYR A 193 -6.26 -15.97 3.30
N MET A 194 -6.34 -14.92 2.49
CA MET A 194 -7.60 -14.30 2.11
C MET A 194 -7.68 -14.14 0.59
N GLU A 195 -8.89 -14.21 0.05
CA GLU A 195 -9.17 -14.02 -1.38
C GLU A 195 -10.40 -13.15 -1.60
N CYS A 196 -10.47 -12.56 -2.80
CA CYS A 196 -11.67 -11.91 -3.32
C CYS A 196 -11.87 -12.36 -4.76
N LEU A 197 -13.10 -12.79 -5.10
CA LEU A 197 -13.45 -13.20 -6.45
C LEU A 197 -14.14 -12.06 -7.19
N ALA A 198 -13.90 -11.96 -8.50
CA ALA A 198 -14.55 -10.96 -9.35
C ALA A 198 -16.09 -11.06 -9.31
N SER A 199 -16.63 -12.29 -9.17
CA SER A 199 -18.08 -12.53 -9.05
C SER A 199 -18.71 -12.02 -7.76
N GLU A 200 -17.90 -11.77 -6.73
CA GLU A 200 -18.33 -11.30 -5.40
C GLU A 200 -18.06 -9.79 -5.21
N PHE A 201 -17.50 -9.12 -6.23
CA PHE A 201 -17.05 -7.73 -6.15
C PHE A 201 -17.92 -6.81 -7.03
N THR A 202 -18.24 -5.64 -6.49
CA THR A 202 -18.91 -4.58 -7.24
C THR A 202 -17.96 -3.40 -7.42
N SER A 203 -17.71 -3.01 -8.68
CA SER A 203 -16.81 -1.89 -9.01
C SER A 203 -17.31 -0.58 -8.42
N PRO A 204 -16.51 0.08 -7.56
CA PRO A 204 -16.88 1.36 -6.98
C PRO A 204 -16.62 2.55 -7.91
N VAL A 205 -15.64 2.45 -8.82
CA VAL A 205 -15.13 3.59 -9.61
C VAL A 205 -14.99 3.25 -11.09
N LEU A 206 -14.20 2.23 -11.43
CA LEU A 206 -13.73 1.99 -12.79
C LEU A 206 -14.81 1.41 -13.71
N GLY A 207 -15.77 0.67 -13.19
CA GLY A 207 -16.87 0.11 -13.96
C GLY A 207 -17.74 1.17 -14.68
N ARG A 208 -17.64 2.44 -14.30
CA ARG A 208 -18.32 3.54 -14.97
C ARG A 208 -17.47 4.22 -16.06
N SER A 209 -16.17 4.14 -15.95
CA SER A 209 -15.22 4.82 -16.85
C SER A 209 -14.51 3.87 -17.81
N TRP A 210 -14.38 2.60 -17.44
CA TRP A 210 -13.74 1.55 -18.26
C TRP A 210 -14.76 0.79 -19.11
N VAL A 211 -15.56 1.56 -19.87
CA VAL A 211 -16.56 1.06 -20.80
C VAL A 211 -16.52 1.90 -22.07
N PRO A 212 -16.95 1.38 -23.24
CA PRO A 212 -17.12 2.17 -24.46
C PRO A 212 -17.95 3.42 -24.22
N ASP A 213 -17.66 4.50 -24.94
CA ASP A 213 -18.31 5.82 -24.75
C ASP A 213 -19.83 5.76 -24.85
N GLU A 214 -20.34 4.88 -25.72
CA GLU A 214 -21.80 4.64 -25.93
C GLU A 214 -22.50 4.08 -24.69
N LEU A 215 -21.74 3.43 -23.79
CA LEU A 215 -22.26 2.82 -22.55
C LEU A 215 -21.97 3.65 -21.31
N ARG A 216 -21.29 4.79 -21.46
CA ARG A 216 -21.01 5.69 -20.31
C ARG A 216 -22.31 6.36 -19.86
N PRO A 217 -22.61 6.34 -18.55
CA PRO A 217 -23.72 7.11 -18.03
C PRO A 217 -23.49 8.60 -18.33
N VAL A 218 -24.48 9.24 -18.90
CA VAL A 218 -24.47 10.70 -19.12
C VAL A 218 -24.30 11.35 -17.74
N GLN A 219 -23.24 12.15 -17.57
CA GLN A 219 -23.09 12.94 -16.35
C GLN A 219 -24.20 14.00 -16.32
N PRO A 220 -24.91 14.13 -15.18
CA PRO A 220 -25.94 15.15 -15.02
C PRO A 220 -25.34 16.57 -15.01
#